data_5293aa593dbe83b78510672b32e6b57e
#
_entry.id   5293aa593dbe83b78510672b32e6b57e
#
_cell.length_a   1.000
_cell.length_b   1.000
_cell.length_c   1.000
_cell.angle_alpha   90.00
_cell.angle_beta   90.00
_cell.angle_gamma   90.00
#
_symmetry.space_group_name_H-M   'P 1'
#
loop_
_entity.id
_entity.type
_entity.pdbx_description
1 polymer ?
#
loop_
_entity_poly.entity_id
_entity_poly.type
_entity_poly.pdbx_seq_one_letter_code
_entity_poly.pdbx_strand_id
1 'polypeptide(L)'
;MKHMIRHALSVSIAALLLATGSAHAVDTAASAIPVYAPAKAGCANGQVRLDTNFPTGAAARCETPGKHELAVTLAPEDAPPINCSAWYAFRLTPQPGVKRGQRVTITLNYTACGHRYWPKVSEDGVRWTRLPAKDVTLFENNGIKQAQLRIQMGAGPLFVAGQEIIAPSTNDHWLAEKARHPDARRSILGRSAEGRSIQQLTITSAPTPPREQVVLVGRQHPPEITGAQAMLAFVDTILSDEPIATAYRARFSTIVVPMLNPDGVARGHWRHAIGGLDLNRDWGPFTQAETRLVQGLLKDIADDPARTLRLFLDFHSTRKDVFYTLPDATITDPPRFAADWLARYQDRMPGYHVERDSSHNSGLPTAKSWVYETYGVPTATFEIGDDTDRALIARIGRESALAMMETMLATPAP
;
A
#
# COMPACT_ATOMS: atom_id res chain seq x y z
N MET A 1 58.14 68.78 38.90
CA MET A 1 59.29 68.63 37.97
C MET A 1 58.81 67.77 36.81
N LYS A 2 58.51 68.39 35.70
CA LYS A 2 59.09 68.27 34.33
C LYS A 2 59.17 66.82 33.87
N HIS A 3 58.42 66.33 32.81
CA HIS A 3 58.62 66.74 31.41
C HIS A 3 57.40 66.30 30.55
N MET A 4 56.95 67.22 29.71
CA MET A 4 56.13 67.02 28.53
C MET A 4 56.98 66.26 27.48
N ILE A 5 56.39 65.26 26.81
CA ILE A 5 56.84 64.87 25.47
C ILE A 5 55.57 64.62 24.61
N ARG A 6 55.56 65.38 23.51
CA ARG A 6 54.59 65.29 22.43
C ARG A 6 54.83 64.01 21.62
N HIS A 7 53.78 63.35 21.22
CA HIS A 7 53.89 62.40 20.12
C HIS A 7 52.77 62.66 19.09
N ALA A 8 53.19 62.62 17.85
CA ALA A 8 52.52 62.96 16.64
C ALA A 8 51.45 61.90 16.25
N LEU A 9 50.37 62.38 15.67
CA LEU A 9 49.38 61.56 14.98
C LEU A 9 50.00 60.98 13.70
N SER A 10 50.01 59.69 13.58
CA SER A 10 50.21 58.98 12.31
C SER A 10 48.84 58.43 11.84
N VAL A 11 48.33 58.97 10.74
CA VAL A 11 47.13 58.53 10.07
C VAL A 11 47.53 57.31 9.20
N SER A 12 47.11 56.13 9.59
CA SER A 12 47.25 54.94 8.75
C SER A 12 45.97 54.72 7.95
N ILE A 13 46.04 54.85 6.64
CA ILE A 13 45.02 54.53 5.68
C ILE A 13 44.99 52.99 5.56
N ALA A 14 43.96 52.36 6.08
CA ALA A 14 43.68 50.95 5.87
C ALA A 14 42.96 50.76 4.51
N ALA A 15 43.64 50.17 3.57
CA ALA A 15 43.03 49.73 2.30
C ALA A 15 42.10 48.55 2.53
N LEU A 16 40.81 48.76 2.25
CA LEU A 16 39.79 47.73 2.29
C LEU A 16 39.87 46.86 1.06
N LEU A 17 40.46 45.65 1.20
CA LEU A 17 40.46 44.62 0.17
C LEU A 17 39.07 44.00 0.15
N LEU A 18 38.28 44.32 -0.85
CA LEU A 18 37.05 43.61 -1.21
C LEU A 18 37.41 42.25 -1.75
N ALA A 19 37.30 41.20 -0.92
CA ALA A 19 37.33 39.81 -1.37
C ALA A 19 35.99 39.49 -2.06
N THR A 20 36.00 39.44 -3.38
CA THR A 20 34.91 38.87 -4.17
C THR A 20 34.88 37.38 -3.95
N GLY A 21 34.09 36.92 -3.00
CA GLY A 21 33.76 35.51 -2.81
C GLY A 21 32.95 35.02 -3.99
N SER A 22 33.53 34.25 -4.88
CA SER A 22 32.81 33.47 -5.87
C SER A 22 31.92 32.45 -5.14
N ALA A 23 30.65 32.73 -5.05
CA ALA A 23 29.67 31.73 -4.63
C ALA A 23 29.70 30.59 -5.66
N HIS A 24 30.34 29.48 -5.32
CA HIS A 24 30.16 28.24 -6.06
C HIS A 24 28.70 27.83 -5.83
N ALA A 25 27.87 28.02 -6.84
CA ALA A 25 26.56 27.37 -6.92
C ALA A 25 26.83 25.86 -6.88
N VAL A 26 26.51 25.21 -5.76
CA VAL A 26 26.43 23.77 -5.69
C VAL A 26 25.23 23.40 -6.58
N ASP A 27 25.56 22.96 -7.78
CA ASP A 27 24.59 22.41 -8.72
C ASP A 27 24.07 21.09 -8.11
N THR A 28 23.04 21.19 -7.29
CA THR A 28 22.26 20.05 -6.85
C THR A 28 21.40 19.61 -8.03
N ALA A 29 22.04 19.05 -9.05
CA ALA A 29 21.33 18.18 -9.97
C ALA A 29 20.79 17.04 -9.10
N ALA A 30 19.53 17.17 -8.68
CA ALA A 30 18.78 16.07 -8.11
C ALA A 30 18.86 14.95 -9.15
N SER A 31 19.66 13.94 -8.86
CA SER A 31 19.76 12.72 -9.65
C SER A 31 18.34 12.24 -9.84
N ALA A 32 17.81 12.36 -11.06
CA ALA A 32 16.47 11.89 -11.38
C ALA A 32 16.42 10.40 -11.06
N ILE A 33 15.63 10.04 -10.05
CA ILE A 33 15.41 8.65 -9.66
C ILE A 33 14.89 7.93 -10.91
N PRO A 34 15.52 6.83 -11.35
CA PRO A 34 15.05 6.11 -12.52
C PRO A 34 13.59 5.69 -12.32
N VAL A 35 12.70 6.16 -13.19
CA VAL A 35 11.29 5.81 -13.13
C VAL A 35 11.12 4.41 -13.70
N TYR A 36 10.88 3.43 -12.84
CA TYR A 36 10.43 2.12 -13.28
C TYR A 36 8.95 2.20 -13.69
N ALA A 37 8.63 1.84 -14.91
CA ALA A 37 7.26 1.73 -15.39
C ALA A 37 7.13 0.47 -16.26
N PRO A 38 6.21 -0.46 -15.92
CA PRO A 38 5.93 -1.58 -16.80
C PRO A 38 5.55 -1.09 -18.20
N ALA A 39 6.06 -1.76 -19.22
CA ALA A 39 5.70 -1.44 -20.59
C ALA A 39 4.19 -1.56 -20.79
N LYS A 40 3.59 -0.61 -21.53
CA LYS A 40 2.20 -0.74 -21.94
C LYS A 40 2.14 -1.69 -23.14
N ALA A 41 1.48 -2.82 -22.95
CA ALA A 41 1.35 -3.86 -23.96
C ALA A 41 0.00 -3.77 -24.67
N GLY A 42 -0.01 -4.14 -25.94
CA GLY A 42 -1.23 -4.27 -26.72
C GLY A 42 -1.02 -5.14 -27.94
N CYS A 43 -2.02 -5.91 -28.29
CA CYS A 43 -2.07 -6.70 -29.51
C CYS A 43 -3.54 -6.94 -29.93
N ALA A 44 -3.75 -7.39 -31.15
CA ALA A 44 -5.09 -7.69 -31.65
C ALA A 44 -5.06 -8.91 -32.57
N ASN A 45 -6.08 -9.73 -32.48
CA ASN A 45 -6.38 -10.79 -33.44
C ASN A 45 -7.73 -10.47 -34.15
N GLY A 46 -8.25 -11.41 -34.93
CA GLY A 46 -9.52 -11.23 -35.62
C GLY A 46 -10.76 -11.14 -34.73
N GLN A 47 -10.64 -11.35 -33.43
CA GLN A 47 -11.77 -11.38 -32.50
C GLN A 47 -11.73 -10.25 -31.47
N VAL A 48 -10.56 -9.97 -30.92
CA VAL A 48 -10.39 -9.01 -29.81
C VAL A 48 -9.12 -8.21 -29.96
N ARG A 49 -9.15 -7.01 -29.42
CA ARG A 49 -7.96 -6.23 -29.09
C ARG A 49 -7.72 -6.31 -27.59
N LEU A 50 -6.49 -6.63 -27.19
CA LEU A 50 -6.00 -6.54 -25.83
C LEU A 50 -5.20 -5.25 -25.68
N ASP A 51 -5.43 -4.51 -24.59
CA ASP A 51 -4.60 -3.37 -24.19
C ASP A 51 -4.47 -3.26 -22.67
N THR A 52 -3.38 -2.62 -22.24
CA THR A 52 -3.10 -2.28 -20.84
C THR A 52 -3.16 -0.76 -20.61
N ASN A 53 -3.77 0.01 -21.51
CA ASN A 53 -3.79 1.47 -21.47
C ASN A 53 -4.90 2.00 -20.56
N PHE A 54 -4.81 1.67 -19.27
CA PHE A 54 -5.66 2.19 -18.20
C PHE A 54 -4.87 2.16 -16.88
N PRO A 55 -5.31 2.89 -15.83
CA PRO A 55 -4.68 2.81 -14.51
C PRO A 55 -4.64 1.36 -14.00
N THR A 56 -3.51 0.92 -13.47
CA THR A 56 -3.20 -0.47 -13.04
C THR A 56 -2.95 -1.47 -14.16
N GLY A 57 -3.24 -1.13 -15.43
CA GLY A 57 -2.99 -2.02 -16.56
C GLY A 57 -1.51 -2.37 -16.70
N ALA A 58 -1.17 -3.67 -16.81
CA ALA A 58 0.20 -4.17 -16.90
C ALA A 58 0.28 -5.50 -17.63
N ALA A 59 1.25 -5.60 -18.52
CA ALA A 59 1.79 -6.81 -19.12
C ALA A 59 3.13 -6.42 -19.78
N ALA A 60 4.11 -7.30 -19.79
CA ALA A 60 5.40 -6.99 -20.42
C ALA A 60 5.31 -6.99 -21.94
N ARG A 61 4.54 -7.93 -22.51
CA ARG A 61 4.35 -8.06 -23.96
C ARG A 61 3.03 -8.76 -24.26
N CYS A 62 2.47 -8.50 -25.46
CA CYS A 62 1.31 -9.21 -26.01
C CYS A 62 1.59 -9.63 -27.44
N GLU A 63 1.22 -10.85 -27.81
CA GLU A 63 1.40 -11.45 -29.13
C GLU A 63 0.14 -12.19 -29.56
N THR A 64 0.01 -12.45 -30.87
CA THR A 64 -1.13 -13.16 -31.47
C THR A 64 -0.64 -14.42 -32.19
N PRO A 65 -0.42 -15.54 -31.46
CA PRO A 65 0.06 -16.77 -32.07
C PRO A 65 -0.96 -17.44 -33.01
N GLY A 66 -2.25 -17.11 -32.85
CA GLY A 66 -3.30 -17.69 -33.66
C GLY A 66 -4.54 -16.80 -33.78
N LYS A 67 -5.46 -17.17 -34.68
CA LYS A 67 -6.69 -16.41 -34.98
C LYS A 67 -7.57 -16.15 -33.75
N HIS A 68 -7.56 -17.11 -32.81
CA HIS A 68 -8.38 -17.08 -31.58
C HIS A 68 -7.53 -17.07 -30.30
N GLU A 69 -6.24 -16.80 -30.43
CA GLU A 69 -5.26 -16.92 -29.37
C GLU A 69 -4.51 -15.59 -29.18
N LEU A 70 -4.26 -15.29 -27.92
CA LEU A 70 -3.37 -14.24 -27.47
C LEU A 70 -2.35 -14.85 -26.50
N ALA A 71 -1.14 -14.33 -26.53
CA ALA A 71 -0.09 -14.68 -25.57
C ALA A 71 0.36 -13.40 -24.84
N VAL A 72 0.26 -13.41 -23.52
CA VAL A 72 0.64 -12.29 -22.67
C VAL A 72 1.87 -12.69 -21.88
N THR A 73 2.97 -11.99 -22.08
CA THR A 73 4.20 -12.19 -21.31
C THR A 73 4.17 -11.34 -20.04
N LEU A 74 4.46 -11.99 -18.91
CA LEU A 74 4.49 -11.40 -17.58
C LEU A 74 5.90 -11.56 -17.00
N ALA A 75 6.50 -10.46 -16.60
CA ALA A 75 7.82 -10.42 -16.00
C ALA A 75 7.73 -9.84 -14.58
N PRO A 76 8.41 -10.41 -13.59
CA PRO A 76 8.49 -9.83 -12.25
C PRO A 76 9.36 -8.56 -12.25
N GLU A 77 9.19 -7.72 -11.23
CA GLU A 77 10.04 -6.55 -11.01
C GLU A 77 11.42 -6.94 -10.49
N ASP A 78 11.48 -8.00 -9.66
CA ASP A 78 12.71 -8.52 -9.08
C ASP A 78 13.11 -9.85 -9.70
N ALA A 79 14.41 -10.11 -9.76
CA ALA A 79 14.93 -11.42 -10.07
C ALA A 79 14.67 -12.41 -8.92
N PRO A 80 14.43 -13.72 -9.21
CA PRO A 80 14.38 -14.73 -8.16
C PRO A 80 15.68 -14.75 -7.33
N PRO A 81 15.62 -15.08 -6.01
CA PRO A 81 14.45 -15.55 -5.24
C PRO A 81 13.67 -14.44 -4.52
N ILE A 82 13.99 -13.16 -4.72
CA ILE A 82 13.41 -12.07 -3.93
C ILE A 82 11.99 -11.76 -4.41
N ASN A 83 10.99 -11.96 -3.52
CA ASN A 83 9.59 -11.54 -3.68
C ASN A 83 9.10 -11.62 -5.14
N CYS A 84 9.37 -12.76 -5.74
CA CYS A 84 9.22 -12.93 -7.15
C CYS A 84 7.77 -13.21 -7.50
N SER A 85 7.12 -12.26 -8.15
CA SER A 85 5.80 -12.41 -8.76
C SER A 85 5.66 -11.46 -9.93
N ALA A 86 4.55 -11.55 -10.64
CA ALA A 86 4.21 -10.62 -11.68
C ALA A 86 2.74 -10.24 -11.58
N TRP A 87 2.47 -8.96 -11.66
CA TRP A 87 1.12 -8.41 -11.79
C TRP A 87 0.68 -8.46 -13.24
N TYR A 88 -0.62 -8.69 -13.46
CA TYR A 88 -1.25 -8.47 -14.75
C TYR A 88 -2.62 -7.85 -14.58
N ALA A 89 -2.94 -6.94 -15.47
CA ALA A 89 -4.27 -6.42 -15.71
C ALA A 89 -4.35 -5.92 -17.15
N PHE A 90 -5.31 -6.40 -17.93
CA PHE A 90 -5.52 -6.01 -19.31
C PHE A 90 -7.00 -5.95 -19.64
N ARG A 91 -7.34 -5.21 -20.68
CA ARG A 91 -8.69 -5.07 -21.21
C ARG A 91 -8.79 -5.73 -22.57
N LEU A 92 -9.81 -6.53 -22.73
CA LEU A 92 -10.20 -7.16 -24.00
C LEU A 92 -11.35 -6.35 -24.59
N THR A 93 -11.20 -5.86 -25.81
CA THR A 93 -12.26 -5.17 -26.55
C THR A 93 -12.63 -6.00 -27.77
N PRO A 94 -13.92 -6.41 -27.95
CA PRO A 94 -14.35 -7.14 -29.14
C PRO A 94 -14.06 -6.34 -30.42
N GLN A 95 -13.59 -7.02 -31.46
CA GLN A 95 -13.44 -6.41 -32.79
C GLN A 95 -14.84 -6.21 -33.45
N PRO A 96 -14.99 -5.24 -34.36
CA PRO A 96 -16.22 -5.04 -35.09
C PRO A 96 -16.70 -6.33 -35.77
N GLY A 97 -18.00 -6.66 -35.63
CA GLY A 97 -18.60 -7.86 -36.20
C GLY A 97 -18.41 -9.15 -35.42
N VAL A 98 -17.70 -9.13 -34.31
CA VAL A 98 -17.53 -10.30 -33.42
C VAL A 98 -18.85 -10.56 -32.69
N LYS A 99 -19.34 -11.80 -32.79
CA LYS A 99 -20.60 -12.21 -32.13
C LYS A 99 -20.39 -12.43 -30.63
N ARG A 100 -21.38 -12.05 -29.84
CA ARG A 100 -21.42 -12.37 -28.40
C ARG A 100 -21.29 -13.89 -28.19
N GLY A 101 -20.52 -14.29 -27.20
CA GLY A 101 -20.31 -15.70 -26.84
C GLY A 101 -19.11 -16.34 -27.53
N GLN A 102 -18.40 -15.63 -28.41
CA GLN A 102 -17.15 -16.16 -28.95
C GLN A 102 -16.09 -16.33 -27.87
N ARG A 103 -15.27 -17.39 -28.02
CA ARG A 103 -14.22 -17.71 -27.06
C ARG A 103 -12.86 -17.27 -27.58
N VAL A 104 -12.07 -16.70 -26.69
CA VAL A 104 -10.67 -16.35 -26.90
C VAL A 104 -9.83 -17.10 -25.88
N THR A 105 -8.75 -17.70 -26.34
CA THR A 105 -7.75 -18.33 -25.48
C THR A 105 -6.63 -17.32 -25.21
N ILE A 106 -6.28 -17.14 -23.94
CA ILE A 106 -5.19 -16.26 -23.53
C ILE A 106 -4.21 -17.06 -22.70
N THR A 107 -2.97 -17.13 -23.17
CA THR A 107 -1.88 -17.77 -22.44
C THR A 107 -1.11 -16.70 -21.66
N LEU A 108 -1.05 -16.85 -20.33
CA LEU A 108 -0.22 -16.03 -19.45
C LEU A 108 1.14 -16.71 -19.30
N ASN A 109 2.14 -16.16 -19.96
CA ASN A 109 3.51 -16.66 -19.99
C ASN A 109 4.37 -15.92 -18.98
N TYR A 110 4.72 -16.56 -17.88
CA TYR A 110 5.59 -16.00 -16.86
C TYR A 110 7.05 -16.27 -17.20
N THR A 111 7.88 -15.23 -17.18
CA THR A 111 9.33 -15.35 -17.42
C THR A 111 10.09 -15.91 -16.21
N ALA A 112 9.52 -15.75 -15.02
CA ALA A 112 10.03 -16.29 -13.76
C ALA A 112 8.89 -16.40 -12.73
N CYS A 113 9.10 -17.12 -11.62
CA CYS A 113 8.27 -17.23 -10.42
C CYS A 113 6.91 -17.90 -10.58
N GLY A 114 6.35 -17.84 -11.76
CA GLY A 114 5.13 -18.54 -12.12
C GLY A 114 3.83 -17.87 -11.68
N HIS A 115 2.74 -18.54 -12.07
CA HIS A 115 1.37 -18.06 -11.83
C HIS A 115 1.03 -18.07 -10.33
N ARG A 116 0.61 -16.90 -9.82
CA ARG A 116 0.22 -16.70 -8.42
C ARG A 116 -1.27 -16.41 -8.27
N TYR A 117 -1.77 -15.41 -9.00
CA TYR A 117 -3.11 -14.88 -8.77
C TYR A 117 -4.15 -15.58 -9.65
N TRP A 118 -5.21 -16.11 -9.04
CA TRP A 118 -6.32 -16.65 -9.79
C TRP A 118 -7.04 -15.55 -10.57
N PRO A 119 -7.23 -15.73 -11.91
CA PRO A 119 -7.78 -14.68 -12.76
C PRO A 119 -9.19 -14.24 -12.33
N LYS A 120 -9.41 -12.93 -12.36
CA LYS A 120 -10.70 -12.30 -12.16
C LYS A 120 -11.08 -11.51 -13.40
N VAL A 121 -12.38 -11.39 -13.64
CA VAL A 121 -12.95 -10.69 -14.79
C VAL A 121 -14.01 -9.70 -14.36
N SER A 122 -14.14 -8.59 -15.10
CA SER A 122 -15.15 -7.56 -14.87
C SER A 122 -15.54 -6.88 -16.19
N GLU A 123 -16.85 -6.66 -16.41
CA GLU A 123 -17.36 -5.90 -17.56
C GLU A 123 -17.36 -4.37 -17.29
N ASP A 124 -17.40 -3.96 -16.04
CA ASP A 124 -17.53 -2.55 -15.63
C ASP A 124 -16.31 -2.01 -14.85
N GLY A 125 -15.32 -2.88 -14.54
CA GLY A 125 -14.16 -2.53 -13.72
C GLY A 125 -14.46 -2.37 -12.24
N VAL A 126 -15.72 -2.60 -11.81
CA VAL A 126 -16.19 -2.42 -10.43
C VAL A 126 -16.60 -3.75 -9.81
N ARG A 127 -17.43 -4.51 -10.51
CA ARG A 127 -17.91 -5.83 -10.06
C ARG A 127 -17.03 -6.90 -10.69
N TRP A 128 -16.33 -7.64 -9.85
CA TRP A 128 -15.38 -8.65 -10.25
C TRP A 128 -15.87 -10.04 -9.90
N THR A 129 -15.63 -10.98 -10.80
CA THR A 129 -15.90 -12.39 -10.59
C THR A 129 -14.67 -13.22 -10.85
N ARG A 130 -14.46 -14.25 -10.04
CA ARG A 130 -13.40 -15.23 -10.25
C ARG A 130 -13.68 -16.03 -11.53
N LEU A 131 -12.68 -16.20 -12.39
CA LEU A 131 -12.84 -17.04 -13.58
C LEU A 131 -13.07 -18.49 -13.15
N PRO A 132 -14.10 -19.19 -13.69
CA PRO A 132 -14.39 -20.56 -13.31
C PRO A 132 -13.20 -21.50 -13.55
N ALA A 133 -12.98 -22.47 -12.65
CA ALA A 133 -11.84 -23.40 -12.73
C ALA A 133 -11.79 -24.17 -14.07
N LYS A 134 -12.93 -24.50 -14.66
CA LYS A 134 -13.03 -25.14 -15.98
C LYS A 134 -12.45 -24.30 -17.12
N ASP A 135 -12.33 -22.99 -16.92
CA ASP A 135 -11.83 -22.01 -17.90
C ASP A 135 -10.39 -21.58 -17.65
N VAL A 136 -9.72 -22.19 -16.65
CA VAL A 136 -8.30 -21.96 -16.33
C VAL A 136 -7.57 -23.29 -16.38
N THR A 137 -6.54 -23.37 -17.20
CA THR A 137 -5.64 -24.53 -17.25
C THR A 137 -4.26 -24.08 -16.78
N LEU A 138 -3.78 -24.71 -15.72
CA LEU A 138 -2.40 -24.49 -15.24
C LEU A 138 -1.50 -25.55 -15.87
N PHE A 139 -0.32 -25.14 -16.31
CA PHE A 139 0.70 -26.02 -16.86
C PHE A 139 2.10 -25.49 -16.52
N GLU A 140 3.11 -26.29 -16.74
CA GLU A 140 4.50 -25.88 -16.56
C GLU A 140 5.22 -25.78 -17.90
N ASN A 141 6.05 -24.75 -18.01
CA ASN A 141 6.98 -24.58 -19.11
C ASN A 141 8.35 -24.22 -18.53
N ASN A 142 9.35 -25.04 -18.79
CA ASN A 142 10.71 -24.90 -18.23
C ASN A 142 10.72 -24.76 -16.69
N GLY A 143 9.88 -25.53 -15.97
CA GLY A 143 9.76 -25.48 -14.52
C GLY A 143 9.03 -24.26 -13.96
N ILE A 144 8.48 -23.40 -14.82
CA ILE A 144 7.73 -22.21 -14.43
C ILE A 144 6.23 -22.45 -14.66
N LYS A 145 5.42 -22.27 -13.62
CA LYS A 145 3.96 -22.40 -13.70
C LYS A 145 3.37 -21.30 -14.57
N GLN A 146 2.63 -21.70 -15.59
CA GLN A 146 1.91 -20.86 -16.53
C GLN A 146 0.40 -21.03 -16.37
N ALA A 147 -0.39 -20.17 -17.01
CA ALA A 147 -1.84 -20.30 -17.04
C ALA A 147 -2.40 -20.06 -18.45
N GLN A 148 -3.38 -20.84 -18.85
CA GLN A 148 -4.17 -20.61 -20.04
C GLN A 148 -5.62 -20.35 -19.65
N LEU A 149 -6.17 -19.26 -20.15
CA LEU A 149 -7.52 -18.78 -19.86
C LEU A 149 -8.41 -18.95 -21.08
N ARG A 150 -9.61 -19.47 -20.90
CA ARG A 150 -10.66 -19.49 -21.92
C ARG A 150 -11.69 -18.43 -21.59
N ILE A 151 -11.67 -17.33 -22.31
CA ILE A 151 -12.55 -16.19 -22.05
C ILE A 151 -13.70 -16.19 -23.04
N GLN A 152 -14.93 -16.14 -22.53
CA GLN A 152 -16.11 -15.92 -23.33
C GLN A 152 -16.39 -14.41 -23.42
N MET A 153 -16.36 -13.86 -24.63
CA MET A 153 -16.57 -12.44 -24.87
C MET A 153 -18.03 -12.04 -24.78
N GLY A 154 -18.32 -10.97 -24.08
CA GLY A 154 -19.59 -10.23 -24.11
C GLY A 154 -19.73 -9.34 -25.35
N ALA A 155 -20.68 -8.39 -25.30
CA ALA A 155 -20.83 -7.37 -26.34
C ALA A 155 -19.88 -6.17 -26.13
N GLY A 156 -19.41 -5.96 -24.92
CA GLY A 156 -18.55 -4.85 -24.53
C GLY A 156 -17.15 -5.28 -24.09
N PRO A 157 -16.34 -4.33 -23.66
CA PRO A 157 -15.03 -4.60 -23.10
C PRO A 157 -15.11 -5.51 -21.86
N LEU A 158 -14.06 -6.30 -21.64
CA LEU A 158 -13.90 -7.15 -20.47
C LEU A 158 -12.51 -6.90 -19.87
N PHE A 159 -12.46 -6.55 -18.60
CA PHE A 159 -11.21 -6.50 -17.84
C PHE A 159 -10.85 -7.88 -17.33
N VAL A 160 -9.56 -8.21 -17.37
CA VAL A 160 -8.98 -9.44 -16.81
C VAL A 160 -7.79 -9.04 -15.95
N ALA A 161 -7.77 -9.44 -14.70
CA ALA A 161 -6.69 -9.08 -13.77
C ALA A 161 -6.41 -10.18 -12.75
N GLY A 162 -5.25 -10.11 -12.11
CA GLY A 162 -4.85 -11.01 -11.02
C GLY A 162 -5.66 -10.80 -9.74
N GLN A 163 -6.06 -9.58 -9.46
CA GLN A 163 -6.94 -9.17 -8.36
C GLN A 163 -7.91 -8.11 -8.87
N GLU A 164 -8.91 -7.75 -8.07
CA GLU A 164 -9.79 -6.62 -8.33
C GLU A 164 -8.97 -5.34 -8.52
N ILE A 165 -9.47 -4.39 -9.28
CA ILE A 165 -8.78 -3.10 -9.50
C ILE A 165 -9.33 -2.07 -8.52
N ILE A 166 -8.51 -1.67 -7.55
CA ILE A 166 -8.73 -0.50 -6.69
C ILE A 166 -7.70 0.56 -7.10
N ALA A 167 -8.06 1.36 -8.10
CA ALA A 167 -7.22 2.44 -8.61
C ALA A 167 -7.17 3.64 -7.63
N PRO A 168 -6.26 4.60 -7.80
CA PRO A 168 -6.23 5.82 -6.98
C PRO A 168 -7.57 6.56 -6.96
N SER A 169 -8.28 6.65 -8.08
CA SER A 169 -9.61 7.27 -8.14
C SER A 169 -10.67 6.54 -7.32
N THR A 170 -10.60 5.20 -7.26
CA THR A 170 -11.50 4.39 -6.42
C THR A 170 -11.24 4.66 -4.94
N ASN A 171 -9.97 4.74 -4.56
CA ASN A 171 -9.57 5.11 -3.21
C ASN A 171 -10.04 6.53 -2.84
N ASP A 172 -9.91 7.49 -3.77
CA ASP A 172 -10.38 8.87 -3.58
C ASP A 172 -11.89 8.96 -3.36
N HIS A 173 -12.68 8.15 -4.09
CA HIS A 173 -14.12 8.04 -3.90
C HIS A 173 -14.48 7.49 -2.53
N TRP A 174 -13.83 6.41 -2.11
CA TRP A 174 -14.04 5.83 -0.78
C TRP A 174 -13.72 6.84 0.33
N LEU A 175 -12.58 7.53 0.25
CA LEU A 175 -12.22 8.57 1.22
C LEU A 175 -13.25 9.71 1.27
N ALA A 176 -13.75 10.13 0.11
CA ALA A 176 -14.79 11.16 0.05
C ALA A 176 -16.12 10.70 0.64
N GLU A 177 -16.47 9.43 0.48
CA GLU A 177 -17.64 8.81 1.11
C GLU A 177 -17.48 8.78 2.63
N LYS A 178 -16.35 8.27 3.14
CA LYS A 178 -16.11 8.16 4.59
C LYS A 178 -16.03 9.52 5.27
N ALA A 179 -15.52 10.53 4.58
CA ALA A 179 -15.47 11.91 5.10
C ALA A 179 -16.85 12.59 5.24
N ARG A 180 -17.96 11.94 4.84
CA ARG A 180 -19.32 12.39 5.15
C ARG A 180 -19.73 12.08 6.58
N HIS A 181 -19.05 11.12 7.22
CA HIS A 181 -19.30 10.81 8.62
C HIS A 181 -18.82 12.00 9.49
N PRO A 182 -19.61 12.47 10.49
CA PRO A 182 -19.26 13.65 11.29
C PRO A 182 -17.92 13.52 12.03
N ASP A 183 -17.54 12.29 12.40
CA ASP A 183 -16.31 12.00 13.12
C ASP A 183 -15.10 11.74 12.18
N ALA A 184 -15.26 11.89 10.86
CA ALA A 184 -14.22 11.59 9.89
C ALA A 184 -13.82 12.85 9.08
N ARG A 185 -12.52 13.10 8.96
CA ARG A 185 -11.98 14.21 8.19
C ARG A 185 -10.90 13.76 7.24
N ARG A 186 -11.12 13.96 5.94
CA ARG A 186 -10.15 13.73 4.87
C ARG A 186 -9.18 14.89 4.76
N SER A 187 -7.90 14.60 4.55
CA SER A 187 -6.87 15.59 4.24
C SER A 187 -5.78 14.99 3.36
N ILE A 188 -4.93 15.83 2.79
CA ILE A 188 -3.76 15.41 2.01
C ILE A 188 -2.58 15.34 2.99
N LEU A 189 -1.99 14.14 3.11
CA LEU A 189 -0.74 13.93 3.86
C LEU A 189 0.45 14.51 3.09
N GLY A 190 0.47 14.33 1.78
CA GLY A 190 1.52 14.84 0.91
C GLY A 190 1.34 14.35 -0.52
N ARG A 191 2.44 14.36 -1.28
CA ARG A 191 2.45 13.92 -2.67
C ARG A 191 3.49 12.84 -2.91
N SER A 192 3.14 11.87 -3.75
CA SER A 192 4.04 10.85 -4.27
C SER A 192 5.08 11.45 -5.23
N ALA A 193 6.02 10.63 -5.67
CA ALA A 193 7.08 11.04 -6.59
C ALA A 193 6.53 11.58 -7.94
N GLU A 194 5.41 11.06 -8.43
CA GLU A 194 4.71 11.59 -9.64
C GLU A 194 3.70 12.69 -9.32
N GLY A 195 3.64 13.18 -8.10
CA GLY A 195 2.78 14.28 -7.69
C GLY A 195 1.33 13.89 -7.37
N ARG A 196 0.99 12.58 -7.33
CA ARG A 196 -0.34 12.13 -6.87
C ARG A 196 -0.50 12.40 -5.38
N SER A 197 -1.71 12.80 -4.98
CA SER A 197 -2.00 13.04 -3.57
C SER A 197 -1.99 11.73 -2.79
N ILE A 198 -1.18 11.68 -1.74
CA ILE A 198 -1.29 10.66 -0.69
C ILE A 198 -2.19 11.26 0.38
N GLN A 199 -3.31 10.62 0.60
CA GLN A 199 -4.39 11.14 1.43
C GLN A 199 -4.50 10.36 2.71
N GLN A 200 -5.03 11.02 3.73
CA GLN A 200 -5.35 10.42 5.00
C GLN A 200 -6.78 10.72 5.43
N LEU A 201 -7.35 9.84 6.22
CA LEU A 201 -8.60 10.03 6.95
C LEU A 201 -8.30 10.05 8.44
N THR A 202 -8.64 11.12 9.12
CA THR A 202 -8.57 11.20 10.59
C THR A 202 -9.94 10.96 11.16
N ILE A 203 -10.07 10.00 12.08
CA ILE A 203 -11.34 9.56 12.69
C ILE A 203 -11.30 9.81 14.19
N THR A 204 -12.16 10.68 14.68
CA THR A 204 -12.35 10.97 16.10
C THR A 204 -13.65 11.75 16.31
N SER A 205 -14.36 11.50 17.40
CA SER A 205 -15.55 12.29 17.79
C SER A 205 -15.21 13.44 18.74
N ALA A 206 -13.98 13.54 19.19
CA ALA A 206 -13.57 14.62 20.09
C ALA A 206 -13.38 15.95 19.34
N PRO A 207 -13.83 17.08 19.88
CA PRO A 207 -13.66 18.39 19.27
C PRO A 207 -12.18 18.83 19.21
N THR A 208 -11.38 18.38 20.16
CA THR A 208 -9.91 18.47 20.15
C THR A 208 -9.37 17.07 19.96
N PRO A 209 -8.37 16.86 19.07
CA PRO A 209 -7.84 15.53 18.86
C PRO A 209 -7.44 14.87 20.18
N PRO A 210 -7.89 13.61 20.44
CA PRO A 210 -7.52 12.89 21.64
C PRO A 210 -5.99 12.73 21.72
N ARG A 211 -5.50 12.60 22.93
CA ARG A 211 -4.07 12.35 23.17
C ARG A 211 -3.62 11.05 22.49
N GLU A 212 -4.41 9.99 22.56
CA GLU A 212 -4.05 8.67 22.07
C GLU A 212 -4.29 8.53 20.56
N GLN A 213 -3.23 8.23 19.82
CA GLN A 213 -3.24 8.13 18.36
C GLN A 213 -3.03 6.67 17.92
N VAL A 214 -3.81 6.26 16.92
CA VAL A 214 -3.64 4.98 16.21
C VAL A 214 -3.39 5.27 14.75
N VAL A 215 -2.39 4.62 14.14
CA VAL A 215 -2.04 4.83 12.73
C VAL A 215 -2.22 3.52 11.96
N LEU A 216 -2.99 3.59 10.87
CA LEU A 216 -3.24 2.50 9.95
C LEU A 216 -2.67 2.87 8.57
N VAL A 217 -1.84 2.00 7.99
CA VAL A 217 -1.25 2.18 6.67
C VAL A 217 -1.59 0.98 5.80
N GLY A 218 -1.78 1.18 4.51
CA GLY A 218 -1.98 0.08 3.56
C GLY A 218 -1.50 0.42 2.16
N ARG A 219 -1.52 -0.59 1.29
CA ARG A 219 -1.14 -0.47 -0.13
C ARG A 219 0.28 0.09 -0.32
N GLN A 220 1.24 -0.35 0.48
CA GLN A 220 2.66 -0.21 0.18
C GLN A 220 3.00 -0.96 -1.12
N HIS A 221 2.39 -2.14 -1.29
CA HIS A 221 2.50 -2.93 -2.52
C HIS A 221 1.20 -2.85 -3.34
N PRO A 222 1.31 -2.51 -4.63
CA PRO A 222 0.15 -2.17 -5.47
C PRO A 222 -0.93 -3.24 -5.62
N PRO A 223 -0.67 -4.56 -5.78
CA PRO A 223 -1.71 -5.57 -6.02
C PRO A 223 -2.29 -6.20 -4.74
N GLU A 224 -1.93 -5.72 -3.57
CA GLU A 224 -2.37 -6.27 -2.30
C GLU A 224 -3.80 -5.81 -1.96
N ILE A 225 -4.75 -6.32 -2.75
CA ILE A 225 -6.15 -5.89 -2.73
C ILE A 225 -6.90 -6.47 -1.54
N THR A 226 -6.62 -7.72 -1.15
CA THR A 226 -7.32 -8.37 -0.04
C THR A 226 -7.04 -7.70 1.30
N GLY A 227 -5.79 -7.29 1.54
CA GLY A 227 -5.43 -6.47 2.69
C GLY A 227 -6.09 -5.09 2.66
N ALA A 228 -6.15 -4.45 1.47
CA ALA A 228 -6.89 -3.20 1.33
C ALA A 228 -8.38 -3.38 1.65
N GLN A 229 -9.04 -4.44 1.16
CA GLN A 229 -10.45 -4.71 1.47
C GLN A 229 -10.67 -4.96 2.97
N ALA A 230 -9.78 -5.69 3.63
CA ALA A 230 -9.83 -5.86 5.09
C ALA A 230 -9.69 -4.53 5.83
N MET A 231 -8.76 -3.67 5.39
CA MET A 231 -8.61 -2.31 5.95
C MET A 231 -9.86 -1.46 5.78
N LEU A 232 -10.51 -1.51 4.60
CA LEU A 232 -11.76 -0.78 4.37
C LEU A 232 -12.85 -1.24 5.34
N ALA A 233 -13.05 -2.56 5.50
CA ALA A 233 -14.02 -3.11 6.44
C ALA A 233 -13.68 -2.79 7.91
N PHE A 234 -12.38 -2.77 8.24
CA PHE A 234 -11.88 -2.37 9.56
C PHE A 234 -12.25 -0.91 9.88
N VAL A 235 -12.00 0.00 8.92
CA VAL A 235 -12.33 1.42 9.05
C VAL A 235 -13.84 1.65 9.09
N ASP A 236 -14.62 0.93 8.29
CA ASP A 236 -16.09 0.99 8.32
C ASP A 236 -16.64 0.61 9.70
N THR A 237 -15.98 -0.36 10.36
CA THR A 237 -16.34 -0.77 11.72
C THR A 237 -15.99 0.31 12.76
N ILE A 238 -14.84 0.96 12.63
CA ILE A 238 -14.49 2.11 13.50
C ILE A 238 -15.50 3.26 13.34
N LEU A 239 -16.06 3.46 12.14
CA LEU A 239 -17.06 4.49 11.84
C LEU A 239 -18.51 4.04 12.12
N SER A 240 -18.75 2.80 12.54
CA SER A 240 -20.10 2.31 12.81
C SER A 240 -20.73 2.96 14.05
N ASP A 241 -22.06 2.80 14.15
CA ASP A 241 -22.84 3.26 15.32
C ASP A 241 -22.80 2.28 16.50
N GLU A 242 -21.95 1.26 16.45
CA GLU A 242 -21.79 0.34 17.56
C GLU A 242 -21.28 1.07 18.82
N PRO A 243 -21.81 0.74 20.02
CA PRO A 243 -21.40 1.43 21.26
C PRO A 243 -19.89 1.43 21.49
N ILE A 244 -19.23 0.32 21.13
CA ILE A 244 -17.78 0.19 21.27
C ILE A 244 -17.03 1.15 20.32
N ALA A 245 -17.50 1.31 19.09
CA ALA A 245 -16.93 2.21 18.10
C ALA A 245 -17.11 3.68 18.54
N THR A 246 -18.26 4.03 19.08
CA THR A 246 -18.53 5.36 19.63
C THR A 246 -17.61 5.66 20.81
N ALA A 247 -17.49 4.73 21.78
CA ALA A 247 -16.58 4.88 22.91
C ALA A 247 -15.11 5.00 22.47
N TYR A 248 -14.71 4.22 21.46
CA TYR A 248 -13.36 4.26 20.91
C TYR A 248 -13.06 5.62 20.25
N ARG A 249 -13.93 6.14 19.39
CA ARG A 249 -13.75 7.45 18.73
C ARG A 249 -13.75 8.62 19.73
N ALA A 250 -14.40 8.47 20.87
CA ALA A 250 -14.36 9.48 21.92
C ALA A 250 -13.01 9.55 22.64
N ARG A 251 -12.25 8.45 22.67
CA ARG A 251 -10.96 8.36 23.35
C ARG A 251 -9.76 8.43 22.40
N PHE A 252 -9.86 7.84 21.23
CA PHE A 252 -8.75 7.71 20.28
C PHE A 252 -8.96 8.55 19.03
N SER A 253 -7.85 8.96 18.43
CA SER A 253 -7.81 9.48 17.05
C SER A 253 -7.13 8.44 16.16
N THR A 254 -7.85 7.93 15.16
CA THR A 254 -7.31 7.00 14.18
C THR A 254 -6.95 7.74 12.91
N ILE A 255 -5.70 7.63 12.48
CA ILE A 255 -5.20 8.20 11.23
C ILE A 255 -4.99 7.05 10.25
N VAL A 256 -5.69 7.09 9.12
CA VAL A 256 -5.70 6.04 8.10
C VAL A 256 -5.05 6.57 6.83
N VAL A 257 -4.00 5.90 6.34
CA VAL A 257 -3.37 6.14 5.03
C VAL A 257 -3.63 4.91 4.15
N PRO A 258 -4.77 4.87 3.43
CA PRO A 258 -5.25 3.63 2.82
C PRO A 258 -4.50 3.24 1.55
N MET A 259 -3.75 4.15 0.94
CA MET A 259 -2.95 3.90 -0.26
C MET A 259 -1.64 4.70 -0.20
N LEU A 260 -0.59 4.05 0.29
CA LEU A 260 0.72 4.70 0.42
C LEU A 260 1.46 4.79 -0.92
N ASN A 261 1.24 3.85 -1.84
CA ASN A 261 1.91 3.77 -3.14
C ASN A 261 0.97 4.05 -4.34
N PRO A 262 0.41 5.27 -4.47
CA PRO A 262 -0.53 5.57 -5.55
C PRO A 262 0.10 5.53 -6.94
N ASP A 263 1.41 5.78 -7.06
CA ASP A 263 2.14 5.76 -8.31
C ASP A 263 2.33 4.32 -8.80
N GLY A 264 2.81 3.43 -7.95
CA GLY A 264 2.95 2.02 -8.27
C GLY A 264 1.60 1.40 -8.65
N VAL A 265 0.51 1.75 -7.93
CA VAL A 265 -0.86 1.33 -8.28
C VAL A 265 -1.25 1.82 -9.66
N ALA A 266 -1.09 3.12 -9.95
CA ALA A 266 -1.48 3.70 -11.24
C ALA A 266 -0.68 3.12 -12.41
N ARG A 267 0.60 2.79 -12.18
CA ARG A 267 1.51 2.23 -13.18
C ARG A 267 1.34 0.73 -13.38
N GLY A 268 0.68 0.03 -12.46
CA GLY A 268 0.51 -1.42 -12.50
C GLY A 268 1.77 -2.17 -12.07
N HIS A 269 2.46 -1.66 -11.06
CA HIS A 269 3.57 -2.35 -10.42
C HIS A 269 3.05 -3.56 -9.63
N TRP A 270 3.93 -4.53 -9.41
CA TRP A 270 3.63 -5.62 -8.50
C TRP A 270 4.02 -5.29 -7.05
N ARG A 271 5.17 -4.62 -6.86
CA ARG A 271 5.71 -4.41 -5.51
C ARG A 271 6.25 -3.00 -5.28
N HIS A 272 7.05 -2.49 -6.20
CA HIS A 272 7.86 -1.31 -5.98
C HIS A 272 7.10 0.01 -6.10
N ALA A 273 7.63 1.03 -5.43
CA ALA A 273 7.37 2.41 -5.75
C ALA A 273 7.98 2.76 -7.12
N ILE A 274 7.65 3.92 -7.66
CA ILE A 274 8.13 4.37 -8.96
C ILE A 274 9.68 4.50 -9.01
N GLY A 275 10.31 4.71 -7.86
CA GLY A 275 11.77 4.74 -7.72
C GLY A 275 12.44 3.35 -7.78
N GLY A 276 11.68 2.27 -8.03
CA GLY A 276 12.21 0.92 -8.13
C GLY A 276 12.54 0.26 -6.80
N LEU A 277 12.02 0.79 -5.67
CA LEU A 277 12.24 0.25 -4.34
C LEU A 277 10.96 -0.26 -3.71
N ASP A 278 11.07 -1.35 -2.97
CA ASP A 278 10.05 -1.86 -2.07
C ASP A 278 9.87 -0.89 -0.89
N LEU A 279 8.69 -0.25 -0.78
CA LEU A 279 8.41 0.69 0.32
C LEU A 279 8.55 0.02 1.69
N ASN A 280 8.20 -1.27 1.82
CA ASN A 280 8.36 -2.00 3.08
C ASN A 280 9.79 -2.52 3.31
N ARG A 281 10.77 -1.94 2.60
CA ARG A 281 12.23 -2.06 2.81
C ARG A 281 12.91 -0.68 2.93
N ASP A 282 12.11 0.39 2.91
CA ASP A 282 12.59 1.78 2.99
C ASP A 282 12.33 2.43 4.37
N TRP A 283 11.90 1.65 5.37
CA TRP A 283 11.68 2.13 6.73
C TRP A 283 13.01 2.14 7.51
N GLY A 284 13.58 3.31 7.66
CA GLY A 284 14.93 3.57 8.17
C GLY A 284 15.71 4.43 7.17
N PRO A 285 15.98 3.95 5.93
CA PRO A 285 16.60 4.77 4.89
C PRO A 285 15.76 5.97 4.45
N PHE A 286 14.43 5.82 4.34
CA PHE A 286 13.48 6.87 3.93
C PHE A 286 13.90 7.61 2.66
N THR A 287 14.26 6.86 1.64
CA THR A 287 14.68 7.40 0.34
C THR A 287 13.49 7.75 -0.55
N GLN A 288 12.31 7.14 -0.31
CA GLN A 288 11.10 7.37 -1.08
C GLN A 288 10.25 8.49 -0.45
N ALA A 289 9.52 9.25 -1.30
CA ALA A 289 8.63 10.32 -0.84
C ALA A 289 7.53 9.78 0.09
N GLU A 290 7.00 8.63 -0.27
CA GLU A 290 5.88 7.94 0.38
C GLU A 290 6.21 7.60 1.84
N THR A 291 7.33 6.95 2.08
CA THR A 291 7.77 6.54 3.43
C THR A 291 8.15 7.75 4.28
N ARG A 292 8.79 8.79 3.68
CA ARG A 292 9.09 10.06 4.38
C ARG A 292 7.84 10.77 4.88
N LEU A 293 6.72 10.70 4.15
CA LEU A 293 5.47 11.33 4.59
C LEU A 293 4.92 10.67 5.85
N VAL A 294 4.95 9.34 5.93
CA VAL A 294 4.50 8.64 7.15
C VAL A 294 5.51 8.80 8.28
N GLN A 295 6.81 8.82 7.98
CA GLN A 295 7.83 9.19 8.97
C GLN A 295 7.56 10.56 9.58
N GLY A 296 7.28 11.57 8.74
CA GLY A 296 6.92 12.92 9.20
C GLY A 296 5.67 12.94 10.07
N LEU A 297 4.60 12.23 9.66
CA LEU A 297 3.38 12.06 10.44
C LEU A 297 3.65 11.48 11.83
N LEU A 298 4.43 10.39 11.90
CA LEU A 298 4.76 9.73 13.17
C LEU A 298 5.65 10.63 14.05
N LYS A 299 6.58 11.34 13.44
CA LYS A 299 7.42 12.31 14.14
C LYS A 299 6.59 13.48 14.70
N ASP A 300 5.65 14.03 13.93
CA ASP A 300 4.76 15.08 14.38
C ASP A 300 3.88 14.65 15.56
N ILE A 301 3.49 13.36 15.61
CA ILE A 301 2.79 12.78 16.76
C ILE A 301 3.72 12.70 17.97
N ALA A 302 4.95 12.24 17.79
CA ALA A 302 5.90 12.04 18.87
C ALA A 302 6.45 13.36 19.46
N ASP A 303 6.60 14.38 18.64
CA ASP A 303 7.11 15.71 19.06
C ASP A 303 6.04 16.54 19.81
N ASP A 304 4.77 16.20 19.67
CA ASP A 304 3.67 16.89 20.35
C ASP A 304 3.39 16.24 21.71
N PRO A 305 3.70 16.93 22.85
CA PRO A 305 3.50 16.38 24.18
C PRO A 305 2.02 16.12 24.51
N ALA A 306 1.09 16.67 23.73
CA ALA A 306 -0.33 16.41 23.87
C ALA A 306 -0.78 15.13 23.16
N ARG A 307 0.08 14.48 22.40
CA ARG A 307 -0.22 13.27 21.63
C ARG A 307 0.67 12.09 22.03
N THR A 308 0.16 10.88 21.89
CA THR A 308 0.90 9.65 22.19
C THR A 308 0.49 8.60 21.16
N LEU A 309 1.42 8.09 20.38
CA LEU A 309 1.19 6.94 19.51
C LEU A 309 0.93 5.70 20.37
N ARG A 310 -0.10 4.90 20.06
CA ARG A 310 -0.50 3.73 20.84
C ARG A 310 -0.50 2.44 20.03
N LEU A 311 -0.63 2.53 18.72
CA LEU A 311 -0.71 1.38 17.83
C LEU A 311 -0.37 1.79 16.41
N PHE A 312 0.36 0.94 15.70
CA PHE A 312 0.58 1.05 14.27
C PHE A 312 0.26 -0.28 13.59
N LEU A 313 -0.64 -0.24 12.59
CA LEU A 313 -0.99 -1.41 11.78
C LEU A 313 -0.71 -1.15 10.30
N ASP A 314 -0.15 -2.16 9.64
CA ASP A 314 0.20 -2.14 8.23
C ASP A 314 -0.51 -3.27 7.49
N PHE A 315 -1.44 -2.92 6.58
CA PHE A 315 -2.30 -3.87 5.89
C PHE A 315 -1.69 -4.31 4.57
N HIS A 316 -1.52 -5.62 4.44
CA HIS A 316 -0.88 -6.29 3.31
C HIS A 316 -1.67 -7.50 2.81
N SER A 317 -1.17 -8.14 1.74
CA SER A 317 -1.69 -9.41 1.24
C SER A 317 -0.55 -10.38 0.91
N THR A 318 -0.74 -11.63 1.34
CA THR A 318 0.15 -12.73 0.99
C THR A 318 -0.66 -13.96 0.55
N ARG A 319 -0.12 -15.16 0.67
CA ARG A 319 -0.80 -16.39 0.22
C ARG A 319 -1.83 -16.93 1.21
N LYS A 320 -1.81 -16.46 2.46
CA LYS A 320 -2.68 -16.89 3.55
C LYS A 320 -2.98 -15.72 4.50
N ASP A 321 -4.04 -15.86 5.30
CA ASP A 321 -4.34 -14.90 6.36
C ASP A 321 -3.35 -15.11 7.51
N VAL A 322 -2.62 -14.08 7.92
CA VAL A 322 -1.66 -14.16 9.04
C VAL A 322 -1.35 -12.78 9.61
N PHE A 323 -1.15 -12.72 10.92
CA PHE A 323 -0.61 -11.54 11.58
C PHE A 323 0.89 -11.71 11.85
N TYR A 324 1.71 -10.87 11.25
CA TYR A 324 3.11 -10.75 11.62
C TYR A 324 3.24 -9.72 12.74
N THR A 325 3.49 -10.20 13.95
CA THR A 325 3.57 -9.37 15.16
C THR A 325 5.00 -9.28 15.68
N LEU A 326 5.16 -8.56 16.78
CA LEU A 326 6.35 -8.66 17.62
C LEU A 326 6.27 -9.91 18.49
N PRO A 327 7.41 -10.48 18.95
CA PRO A 327 7.44 -11.56 19.95
C PRO A 327 6.73 -11.14 21.25
N ASP A 328 6.12 -12.10 21.98
CA ASP A 328 5.38 -11.81 23.22
C ASP A 328 6.25 -11.26 24.36
N ALA A 329 7.54 -11.60 24.36
CA ALA A 329 8.49 -11.05 25.32
C ALA A 329 8.87 -9.58 25.04
N THR A 330 8.44 -9.04 23.91
CA THR A 330 8.74 -7.66 23.52
C THR A 330 7.97 -6.67 24.39
N ILE A 331 8.68 -5.72 24.99
CA ILE A 331 8.07 -4.68 25.82
C ILE A 331 7.50 -3.60 24.90
N THR A 332 6.21 -3.35 25.00
CA THR A 332 5.51 -2.28 24.26
C THR A 332 4.64 -1.45 25.20
N ASP A 333 4.26 -0.25 24.80
CA ASP A 333 3.23 0.55 25.45
C ASP A 333 2.06 0.81 24.46
N PRO A 334 0.87 0.22 24.68
CA PRO A 334 0.46 -0.67 25.79
C PRO A 334 1.12 -2.05 25.75
N PRO A 335 1.35 -2.65 26.93
CA PRO A 335 1.97 -3.98 27.03
C PRO A 335 1.01 -5.07 26.55
N ARG A 336 1.57 -6.18 26.02
CA ARG A 336 0.85 -7.39 25.59
C ARG A 336 -0.27 -7.18 24.58
N PHE A 337 -0.37 -5.99 23.98
CA PHE A 337 -1.48 -5.61 23.13
C PHE A 337 -1.78 -6.65 22.02
N ALA A 338 -0.75 -7.08 21.28
CA ALA A 338 -0.94 -8.01 20.17
C ALA A 338 -1.52 -9.36 20.63
N ALA A 339 -1.05 -9.89 21.77
CA ALA A 339 -1.57 -11.14 22.32
C ALA A 339 -3.05 -11.00 22.76
N ASP A 340 -3.37 -9.95 23.48
CA ASP A 340 -4.71 -9.70 24.01
C ASP A 340 -5.71 -9.39 22.88
N TRP A 341 -5.29 -8.61 21.87
CA TRP A 341 -6.08 -8.33 20.67
C TRP A 341 -6.40 -9.60 19.88
N LEU A 342 -5.38 -10.40 19.56
CA LEU A 342 -5.58 -11.59 18.73
C LEU A 342 -6.36 -12.70 19.48
N ALA A 343 -6.25 -12.77 20.80
CA ALA A 343 -7.10 -13.66 21.62
C ALA A 343 -8.58 -13.26 21.51
N ARG A 344 -8.91 -11.97 21.72
CA ARG A 344 -10.28 -11.45 21.55
C ARG A 344 -10.79 -11.65 20.14
N TYR A 345 -9.92 -11.42 19.14
CA TYR A 345 -10.27 -11.63 17.74
C TYR A 345 -10.55 -13.12 17.46
N GLN A 346 -9.77 -14.05 18.01
CA GLN A 346 -10.04 -15.48 17.89
C GLN A 346 -11.40 -15.87 18.48
N ASP A 347 -11.77 -15.33 19.65
CA ASP A 347 -13.05 -15.59 20.30
C ASP A 347 -14.24 -15.10 19.45
N ARG A 348 -14.07 -14.01 18.68
CA ARG A 348 -15.06 -13.46 17.76
C ARG A 348 -15.19 -14.22 16.46
N MET A 349 -14.24 -15.10 16.14
CA MET A 349 -14.17 -15.84 14.87
C MET A 349 -14.29 -17.35 15.07
N PRO A 350 -15.41 -17.87 15.59
CA PRO A 350 -15.58 -19.31 15.77
C PRO A 350 -15.47 -20.03 14.40
N GLY A 351 -14.68 -21.10 14.41
CA GLY A 351 -14.41 -21.89 13.20
C GLY A 351 -13.37 -21.30 12.23
N TYR A 352 -12.79 -20.15 12.56
CA TYR A 352 -11.69 -19.54 11.83
C TYR A 352 -10.44 -19.54 12.73
N HIS A 353 -9.30 -19.97 12.20
CA HIS A 353 -8.04 -19.95 12.94
C HIS A 353 -7.30 -18.64 12.66
N VAL A 354 -7.06 -17.88 13.72
CA VAL A 354 -6.25 -16.66 13.67
C VAL A 354 -4.77 -17.05 13.70
N GLU A 355 -4.15 -17.08 12.54
CA GLU A 355 -2.73 -17.39 12.43
C GLU A 355 -1.87 -16.20 12.83
N ARG A 356 -0.81 -16.46 13.59
CA ARG A 356 0.15 -15.48 14.05
C ARG A 356 1.58 -16.00 13.86
N ASP A 357 2.45 -15.16 13.31
CA ASP A 357 3.89 -15.37 13.25
C ASP A 357 4.60 -14.14 13.83
N SER A 358 5.31 -14.34 14.93
CA SER A 358 6.02 -13.29 15.64
C SER A 358 7.50 -13.14 15.25
N SER A 359 7.98 -13.98 14.34
CA SER A 359 9.38 -14.02 13.90
C SER A 359 9.60 -13.44 12.49
N HIS A 360 8.54 -13.31 11.71
CA HIS A 360 8.62 -12.93 10.31
C HIS A 360 9.26 -11.55 10.09
N ASN A 361 10.26 -11.49 9.22
CA ASN A 361 10.99 -10.27 8.87
C ASN A 361 11.67 -9.55 10.05
N SER A 362 12.01 -10.26 11.13
CA SER A 362 12.79 -9.71 12.23
C SER A 362 14.15 -9.18 11.71
N GLY A 363 14.48 -7.95 12.07
CA GLY A 363 15.73 -7.30 11.65
C GLY A 363 15.73 -6.75 10.23
N LEU A 364 14.61 -6.82 9.49
CA LEU A 364 14.46 -6.13 8.20
C LEU A 364 13.87 -4.73 8.41
N PRO A 365 14.21 -3.76 7.54
CA PRO A 365 13.72 -2.37 7.62
C PRO A 365 12.27 -2.27 7.12
N THR A 366 11.36 -2.92 7.84
CA THR A 366 9.92 -2.91 7.59
C THR A 366 9.22 -1.85 8.44
N ALA A 367 8.02 -1.44 8.03
CA ALA A 367 7.17 -0.54 8.81
C ALA A 367 7.00 -1.02 10.25
N LYS A 368 6.64 -2.30 10.40
CA LYS A 368 6.47 -2.95 11.71
C LYS A 368 7.71 -2.83 12.60
N SER A 369 8.88 -3.18 12.08
CA SER A 369 10.12 -3.19 12.86
C SER A 369 10.55 -1.78 13.23
N TRP A 370 10.61 -0.88 12.26
CA TRP A 370 11.09 0.49 12.48
C TRP A 370 10.21 1.29 13.43
N VAL A 371 8.88 1.19 13.31
CA VAL A 371 7.96 1.92 14.20
C VAL A 371 8.09 1.42 15.63
N TYR A 372 8.21 0.11 15.84
CA TYR A 372 8.47 -0.42 17.17
C TYR A 372 9.82 0.05 17.74
N GLU A 373 10.90 -0.10 16.96
CA GLU A 373 12.26 0.29 17.38
C GLU A 373 12.37 1.77 17.74
N THR A 374 11.57 2.61 17.06
CA THR A 374 11.60 4.06 17.25
C THR A 374 10.70 4.54 18.39
N TYR A 375 9.51 3.96 18.52
CA TYR A 375 8.46 4.50 19.42
C TYR A 375 8.05 3.54 20.55
N GLY A 376 8.48 2.28 20.54
CA GLY A 376 8.17 1.31 21.60
C GLY A 376 6.70 0.87 21.66
N VAL A 377 5.91 1.16 20.62
CA VAL A 377 4.48 0.83 20.58
C VAL A 377 4.23 -0.53 19.95
N PRO A 378 3.09 -1.18 20.21
CA PRO A 378 2.70 -2.38 19.48
C PRO A 378 2.52 -2.09 18.00
N THR A 379 3.04 -3.00 17.17
CA THR A 379 2.94 -2.96 15.71
C THR A 379 2.57 -4.32 15.17
N ALA A 380 1.84 -4.35 14.06
CA ALA A 380 1.59 -5.59 13.34
C ALA A 380 1.50 -5.34 11.83
N THR A 381 1.97 -6.32 11.04
CA THR A 381 1.60 -6.44 9.64
C THR A 381 0.41 -7.39 9.55
N PHE A 382 -0.69 -6.90 9.00
CA PHE A 382 -1.95 -7.61 8.87
C PHE A 382 -2.08 -8.12 7.43
N GLU A 383 -1.78 -9.39 7.21
CA GLU A 383 -1.77 -10.04 5.91
C GLU A 383 -3.05 -10.80 5.65
N ILE A 384 -3.64 -10.60 4.48
CA ILE A 384 -4.80 -11.36 4.00
C ILE A 384 -4.41 -12.19 2.79
N GLY A 385 -4.87 -13.43 2.75
CA GLY A 385 -4.62 -14.35 1.64
C GLY A 385 -5.19 -13.81 0.32
N ASP A 386 -4.41 -13.97 -0.77
CA ASP A 386 -4.81 -13.51 -2.11
C ASP A 386 -6.17 -14.05 -2.56
N ASP A 387 -6.47 -15.29 -2.17
CA ASP A 387 -7.68 -16.03 -2.57
C ASP A 387 -8.72 -16.16 -1.45
N THR A 388 -8.52 -15.50 -0.31
CA THR A 388 -9.49 -15.48 0.79
C THR A 388 -10.84 -14.97 0.29
N ASP A 389 -11.92 -15.66 0.69
CA ASP A 389 -13.28 -15.30 0.29
C ASP A 389 -13.63 -13.86 0.70
N ARG A 390 -14.28 -13.11 -0.18
CA ARG A 390 -14.50 -11.67 0.01
C ARG A 390 -15.49 -11.36 1.13
N ALA A 391 -16.47 -12.24 1.39
CA ALA A 391 -17.35 -12.11 2.54
C ALA A 391 -16.59 -12.43 3.85
N LEU A 392 -15.67 -13.40 3.80
CA LEU A 392 -14.78 -13.67 4.93
C LEU A 392 -13.83 -12.49 5.18
N ILE A 393 -13.27 -11.84 4.16
CA ILE A 393 -12.43 -10.63 4.33
C ILE A 393 -13.19 -9.52 5.03
N ALA A 394 -14.44 -9.26 4.63
CA ALA A 394 -15.28 -8.26 5.29
C ALA A 394 -15.50 -8.60 6.78
N ARG A 395 -15.73 -9.88 7.09
CA ARG A 395 -15.87 -10.36 8.47
C ARG A 395 -14.56 -10.26 9.25
N ILE A 396 -13.41 -10.62 8.63
CA ILE A 396 -12.07 -10.47 9.21
C ILE A 396 -11.82 -9.01 9.60
N GLY A 397 -12.04 -8.08 8.66
CA GLY A 397 -11.87 -6.65 8.91
C GLY A 397 -12.75 -6.15 10.05
N ARG A 398 -14.04 -6.54 10.05
CA ARG A 398 -14.99 -6.15 11.09
C ARG A 398 -14.62 -6.69 12.47
N GLU A 399 -14.46 -8.00 12.60
CA GLU A 399 -14.25 -8.61 13.91
C GLU A 399 -12.88 -8.30 14.51
N SER A 400 -11.85 -8.14 13.66
CA SER A 400 -10.53 -7.69 14.12
C SER A 400 -10.56 -6.23 14.60
N ALA A 401 -11.35 -5.35 13.96
CA ALA A 401 -11.53 -3.97 14.41
C ALA A 401 -12.26 -3.89 15.76
N LEU A 402 -13.34 -4.66 15.94
CA LEU A 402 -14.06 -4.73 17.22
C LEU A 402 -13.11 -5.22 18.35
N ALA A 403 -12.37 -6.29 18.12
CA ALA A 403 -11.40 -6.81 19.07
C ALA A 403 -10.29 -5.80 19.38
N MET A 404 -9.81 -5.06 18.36
CA MET A 404 -8.82 -4.00 18.54
C MET A 404 -9.37 -2.88 19.42
N MET A 405 -10.57 -2.39 19.15
CA MET A 405 -11.20 -1.33 19.93
C MET A 405 -11.44 -1.75 21.39
N GLU A 406 -11.90 -2.99 21.62
CA GLU A 406 -12.06 -3.54 22.98
C GLU A 406 -10.72 -3.59 23.73
N THR A 407 -9.69 -4.05 23.05
CA THR A 407 -8.35 -4.14 23.65
C THR A 407 -7.80 -2.75 23.97
N MET A 408 -7.92 -1.80 23.06
CA MET A 408 -7.48 -0.42 23.26
C MET A 408 -8.23 0.26 24.41
N LEU A 409 -9.55 0.10 24.49
CA LEU A 409 -10.36 0.68 25.57
C LEU A 409 -10.06 0.07 26.94
N ALA A 410 -9.61 -1.19 26.98
CA ALA A 410 -9.19 -1.86 28.22
C ALA A 410 -7.81 -1.41 28.68
N THR A 411 -6.99 -0.76 27.85
CA THR A 411 -5.67 -0.24 28.27
C THR A 411 -5.81 1.03 29.09
N PRO A 412 -4.97 1.25 30.13
CA PRO A 412 -4.92 2.52 30.85
C PRO A 412 -4.59 3.68 29.90
N ALA A 413 -5.15 4.86 30.18
CA ALA A 413 -4.70 6.08 29.54
C ALA A 413 -3.27 6.43 29.99
N PRO A 414 -2.42 7.00 29.10
CA PRO A 414 -1.05 7.37 29.42
C PRO A 414 -0.97 8.57 30.40
#